data_1ea94cdb668af7a554410d2b846c1079
#
_entry.id   1ea94cdb668af7a554410d2b846c1079
#
_cell.length_a   1.000
_cell.length_b   1.000
_cell.length_c   1.000
_cell.angle_alpha   90.00
_cell.angle_beta   90.00
_cell.angle_gamma   90.00
#
_symmetry.space_group_name_H-M   'P 1'
#
loop_
_entity.id
_entity.type
_entity.pdbx_description
1 polymer ?
#
loop_
_entity_poly.entity_id
_entity_poly.type
_entity_poly.pdbx_seq_one_letter_code
_entity_poly.pdbx_strand_id
1 'polypeptide(L)'
;MKERELRDLIAEVKTGRLSRRAFVQRMIAVGLTAPMVGMMLAQSGVPMQAAEIPYKPTKAGGGGHLKILYWQAVTLLNPHFAVGTKDQDGARIFYEPLAGWDAEGNLVPVLAAEIPSKENNGLTEDGLSVVWKLKQGVKWHDGKPFTADDVVFNWEYARTPETAAVSIASYKDIKVEKIDDFTVSVKFAKPTPFWADAFVGTYGMIIPKHLFADYIGGKSRDAPNNLKPVGTGPYVFDDFKPGDIARGKINPNYHLPNRPYFDSIEIKGGGDAVSAARAVLQTGEYDYGWNMQVEDEILQKLEASGKGKVLITETGNIEFIMLNSTDPTVEVDGERSSIKTKHPLFSDPAVRQAINVLIDRASMEKFIYGRTANATPNFLNAPEKVRSKNNKFEFNIERANSILEAAGWKKGSDGIRAKDGKQLKFVYQTSINAPRQKCQAIVKQACQKAGIDVELKSVVASVFFSSDTANPDTYTHFYCDAQMYNTTMVQPDAGFFMNQYVSWQAATKENKWQGRNVSRWQSKEYDDIFKQAEQELDAVKRSAMYIKLNDLVVADNYIQPLLRRPKVAATAANLRVPVSGWDNDLWMISAWYRET
;
A
#
# COMPACT_ATOMS: atom_id res chain seq x y z
N MET A 1 -5.62 -25.97 -14.34
CA MET A 1 -5.06 -27.02 -13.45
C MET A 1 -6.15 -27.44 -12.48
N LYS A 2 -6.33 -28.75 -12.26
CA LYS A 2 -7.32 -29.27 -11.30
C LYS A 2 -6.71 -29.31 -9.90
N GLU A 3 -7.53 -29.24 -8.85
CA GLU A 3 -7.10 -29.28 -7.45
C GLU A 3 -6.16 -30.46 -7.15
N ARG A 4 -6.49 -31.64 -7.67
CA ARG A 4 -5.68 -32.86 -7.51
C ARG A 4 -4.26 -32.71 -8.08
N GLU A 5 -4.12 -32.15 -9.28
CA GLU A 5 -2.82 -31.89 -9.92
C GLU A 5 -1.97 -30.94 -9.10
N LEU A 6 -2.61 -29.93 -8.47
CA LEU A 6 -1.93 -28.99 -7.61
C LEU A 6 -1.41 -29.66 -6.33
N ARG A 7 -2.23 -30.49 -5.68
CA ARG A 7 -1.84 -31.24 -4.48
C ARG A 7 -0.72 -32.23 -4.77
N ASP A 8 -0.74 -32.89 -5.96
CA ASP A 8 0.33 -33.78 -6.40
C ASP A 8 1.65 -33.03 -6.58
N LEU A 9 1.62 -31.84 -7.18
CA LEU A 9 2.80 -30.99 -7.34
C LEU A 9 3.35 -30.47 -5.99
N ILE A 10 2.49 -30.14 -5.02
CA ILE A 10 2.93 -29.79 -3.66
C ILE A 10 3.62 -30.98 -2.98
N ALA A 11 3.08 -32.19 -3.16
CA ALA A 11 3.70 -33.42 -2.64
C ALA A 11 5.07 -33.67 -3.28
N GLU A 12 5.25 -33.37 -4.57
CA GLU A 12 6.55 -33.45 -5.24
C GLU A 12 7.57 -32.45 -4.67
N VAL A 13 7.13 -31.22 -4.30
CA VAL A 13 8.00 -30.24 -3.63
C VAL A 13 8.40 -30.73 -2.25
N LYS A 14 7.47 -31.28 -1.46
CA LYS A 14 7.75 -31.85 -0.13
C LYS A 14 8.79 -32.97 -0.18
N THR A 15 8.73 -33.80 -1.21
CA THR A 15 9.66 -34.94 -1.39
C THR A 15 10.95 -34.57 -2.12
N GLY A 16 11.14 -33.28 -2.47
CA GLY A 16 12.33 -32.79 -3.18
C GLY A 16 12.39 -33.19 -4.67
N ARG A 17 11.36 -33.86 -5.20
CA ARG A 17 11.28 -34.24 -6.63
C ARG A 17 11.02 -33.07 -7.56
N LEU A 18 10.40 -31.99 -7.06
CA LEU A 18 10.21 -30.74 -7.75
C LEU A 18 10.84 -29.61 -6.92
N SER A 19 11.72 -28.79 -7.54
CA SER A 19 12.27 -27.67 -6.81
C SER A 19 11.19 -26.61 -6.53
N ARG A 20 11.28 -25.92 -5.39
CA ARG A 20 10.39 -24.82 -5.04
C ARG A 20 10.27 -23.79 -6.17
N ARG A 21 11.42 -23.39 -6.76
CA ARG A 21 11.45 -22.43 -7.88
C ARG A 21 10.66 -22.94 -9.10
N ALA A 22 10.83 -24.21 -9.46
CA ALA A 22 10.10 -24.82 -10.57
C ALA A 22 8.60 -24.93 -10.27
N PHE A 23 8.23 -25.23 -9.02
CA PHE A 23 6.82 -25.22 -8.58
C PHE A 23 6.24 -23.81 -8.68
N VAL A 24 6.92 -22.81 -8.12
CA VAL A 24 6.50 -21.40 -8.21
C VAL A 24 6.31 -21.00 -9.66
N GLN A 25 7.26 -21.30 -10.55
CA GLN A 25 7.14 -21.00 -11.98
C GLN A 25 5.94 -21.71 -12.65
N ARG A 26 5.67 -22.97 -12.31
CA ARG A 26 4.49 -23.71 -12.82
C ARG A 26 3.18 -23.11 -12.31
N MET A 27 3.12 -22.76 -11.02
CA MET A 27 1.94 -22.13 -10.42
C MET A 27 1.71 -20.73 -10.99
N ILE A 28 2.78 -20.02 -11.18
CA ILE A 28 2.78 -18.77 -11.92
C ILE A 28 2.25 -19.01 -13.35
N ALA A 29 2.61 -20.07 -14.03
CA ALA A 29 2.13 -20.38 -15.39
C ALA A 29 0.61 -20.68 -15.48
N VAL A 30 -0.03 -21.06 -14.38
CA VAL A 30 -1.47 -21.37 -14.31
C VAL A 30 -2.29 -20.32 -13.56
N GLY A 31 -1.66 -19.19 -13.18
CA GLY A 31 -2.40 -18.03 -12.67
C GLY A 31 -2.29 -17.76 -11.18
N LEU A 32 -1.47 -18.50 -10.44
CA LEU A 32 -1.20 -18.22 -9.02
C LEU A 32 -0.03 -17.26 -8.85
N THR A 33 -0.03 -16.53 -7.74
CA THR A 33 1.01 -15.55 -7.43
C THR A 33 2.21 -16.22 -6.75
N ALA A 34 3.42 -15.74 -6.96
CA ALA A 34 4.57 -16.26 -6.23
C ALA A 34 4.37 -16.21 -4.71
N PRO A 35 3.85 -15.10 -4.12
CA PRO A 35 3.52 -15.03 -2.70
C PRO A 35 2.42 -16.00 -2.27
N MET A 36 1.35 -16.12 -3.03
CA MET A 36 0.28 -17.09 -2.74
C MET A 36 0.81 -18.52 -2.79
N VAL A 37 1.66 -18.81 -3.78
CA VAL A 37 2.34 -20.11 -3.89
C VAL A 37 3.29 -20.34 -2.72
N GLY A 38 4.01 -19.29 -2.28
CA GLY A 38 4.86 -19.33 -1.09
C GLY A 38 4.08 -19.69 0.17
N MET A 39 2.96 -19.01 0.41
CA MET A 39 2.09 -19.28 1.56
C MET A 39 1.39 -20.63 1.45
N MET A 40 0.97 -21.04 0.26
CA MET A 40 0.40 -22.37 0.01
C MET A 40 1.41 -23.48 0.35
N LEU A 41 2.66 -23.30 -0.03
CA LEU A 41 3.74 -24.22 0.33
C LEU A 41 3.97 -24.23 1.85
N ALA A 42 4.00 -23.05 2.49
CA ALA A 42 4.15 -22.94 3.94
C ALA A 42 3.01 -23.60 4.70
N GLN A 43 1.77 -23.34 4.33
CA GLN A 43 0.59 -24.03 4.90
C GLN A 43 0.60 -25.54 4.64
N SER A 44 1.24 -25.95 3.55
CA SER A 44 1.40 -27.37 3.22
C SER A 44 2.65 -28.00 3.86
N GLY A 45 3.37 -27.30 4.71
CA GLY A 45 4.54 -27.80 5.43
C GLY A 45 5.84 -27.77 4.60
N VAL A 46 5.96 -26.85 3.64
CA VAL A 46 7.23 -26.57 2.95
C VAL A 46 7.79 -25.27 3.53
N PRO A 47 8.98 -25.26 4.17
CA PRO A 47 9.55 -24.08 4.80
C PRO A 47 9.63 -22.89 3.84
N MET A 48 9.28 -21.68 4.32
CA MET A 48 9.48 -20.46 3.54
C MET A 48 10.98 -20.12 3.53
N GLN A 49 11.53 -19.97 2.33
CA GLN A 49 12.93 -19.64 2.13
C GLN A 49 13.02 -18.18 1.66
N ALA A 50 13.56 -17.32 2.52
CA ALA A 50 13.82 -15.92 2.17
C ALA A 50 14.87 -15.84 1.05
N ALA A 51 14.75 -14.83 0.18
CA ALA A 51 15.78 -14.53 -0.80
C ALA A 51 17.11 -14.18 -0.10
N GLU A 52 18.21 -14.70 -0.59
CA GLU A 52 19.54 -14.37 -0.05
C GLU A 52 19.87 -12.92 -0.43
N ILE A 53 20.09 -12.07 0.58
CA ILE A 53 20.55 -10.70 0.36
C ILE A 53 22.04 -10.76 -0.01
N PRO A 54 22.45 -10.29 -1.19
CA PRO A 54 23.82 -10.49 -1.69
C PRO A 54 24.87 -9.74 -0.87
N TYR A 55 24.49 -8.73 -0.08
CA TYR A 55 25.39 -7.95 0.75
C TYR A 55 25.86 -8.73 1.99
N LYS A 56 27.15 -9.04 2.04
CA LYS A 56 27.80 -9.72 3.18
C LYS A 56 28.82 -8.77 3.84
N PRO A 57 28.36 -7.87 4.73
CA PRO A 57 29.24 -6.88 5.33
C PRO A 57 30.22 -7.50 6.33
N THR A 58 31.44 -6.98 6.35
CA THR A 58 32.51 -7.40 7.29
C THR A 58 32.59 -6.47 8.50
N LYS A 59 31.99 -5.28 8.44
CA LYS A 59 31.94 -4.30 9.54
C LYS A 59 30.69 -3.42 9.39
N ALA A 60 30.25 -2.83 10.49
CA ALA A 60 29.24 -1.76 10.47
C ALA A 60 29.91 -0.41 10.17
N GLY A 61 29.21 0.45 9.44
CA GLY A 61 29.67 1.80 9.10
C GLY A 61 30.83 1.85 8.11
N GLY A 62 31.34 3.06 7.90
CA GLY A 62 32.43 3.36 6.98
C GLY A 62 31.95 3.66 5.54
N GLY A 63 30.65 3.63 5.27
CA GLY A 63 30.04 3.98 3.98
C GLY A 63 29.70 5.47 3.82
N GLY A 64 29.98 6.27 4.84
CA GLY A 64 29.69 7.71 4.86
C GLY A 64 28.21 8.02 5.04
N HIS A 65 27.77 9.12 4.44
CA HIS A 65 26.42 9.64 4.56
C HIS A 65 25.54 9.17 3.40
N LEU A 66 24.32 8.68 3.69
CA LEU A 66 23.30 8.31 2.70
C LEU A 66 22.29 9.44 2.55
N LYS A 67 22.20 10.01 1.36
CA LYS A 67 21.28 11.10 1.04
C LYS A 67 20.07 10.60 0.25
N ILE A 68 18.92 10.70 0.86
CA ILE A 68 17.63 10.29 0.27
C ILE A 68 16.76 11.52 0.05
N LEU A 69 16.09 11.61 -1.09
CA LEU A 69 15.19 12.71 -1.43
C LEU A 69 13.75 12.21 -1.60
N TYR A 70 12.86 12.73 -0.76
CA TYR A 70 11.42 12.50 -0.81
C TYR A 70 10.71 13.79 -1.18
N TRP A 71 10.31 13.96 -2.42
CA TRP A 71 9.62 15.19 -2.86
C TRP A 71 8.28 15.42 -2.13
N GLN A 72 7.61 14.36 -1.68
CA GLN A 72 6.56 14.45 -0.66
C GLN A 72 7.23 14.23 0.70
N ALA A 73 7.47 15.31 1.42
CA ALA A 73 8.24 15.27 2.66
C ALA A 73 7.61 14.41 3.76
N VAL A 74 8.45 13.79 4.58
CA VAL A 74 8.04 13.08 5.81
C VAL A 74 7.46 14.11 6.80
N THR A 75 6.28 13.83 7.35
CA THR A 75 5.57 14.75 8.26
C THR A 75 5.37 14.20 9.67
N LEU A 76 5.53 12.88 9.85
CA LEU A 76 5.45 12.23 11.16
C LEU A 76 6.30 10.95 11.17
N LEU A 77 6.65 10.46 12.35
CA LEU A 77 7.53 9.30 12.53
C LEU A 77 6.90 8.18 13.36
N ASN A 78 5.66 8.34 13.88
CA ASN A 78 4.96 7.23 14.52
C ASN A 78 4.31 6.34 13.44
N PRO A 79 4.70 5.04 13.30
CA PRO A 79 4.19 4.16 12.25
C PRO A 79 2.69 3.90 12.34
N HIS A 80 2.09 3.96 13.54
CA HIS A 80 0.65 3.75 13.71
C HIS A 80 -0.22 4.92 13.21
N PHE A 81 0.39 6.06 12.87
CA PHE A 81 -0.31 7.22 12.30
C PHE A 81 0.06 7.50 10.84
N ALA A 82 0.95 6.71 10.28
CA ALA A 82 1.49 6.90 8.94
C ALA A 82 0.48 6.45 7.86
N VAL A 83 -0.31 7.37 7.34
CA VAL A 83 -1.26 7.14 6.23
C VAL A 83 -0.54 7.05 4.90
N GLY A 84 0.38 7.96 4.62
CA GLY A 84 1.14 8.00 3.37
C GLY A 84 2.44 7.22 3.42
N THR A 85 2.83 6.60 2.31
CA THR A 85 4.07 5.81 2.20
C THR A 85 5.31 6.59 2.65
N LYS A 86 5.37 7.90 2.37
CA LYS A 86 6.46 8.77 2.83
C LYS A 86 6.70 8.74 4.34
N ASP A 87 5.62 8.68 5.13
CA ASP A 87 5.69 8.65 6.59
C ASP A 87 5.98 7.23 7.10
N GLN A 88 5.43 6.22 6.41
CA GLN A 88 5.73 4.82 6.68
C GLN A 88 7.22 4.52 6.45
N ASP A 89 7.79 5.00 5.35
CA ASP A 89 9.22 4.87 5.05
C ASP A 89 10.06 5.68 6.05
N GLY A 90 9.64 6.91 6.38
CA GLY A 90 10.32 7.74 7.39
C GLY A 90 10.41 7.06 8.75
N ALA A 91 9.34 6.38 9.19
CA ALA A 91 9.32 5.59 10.41
C ALA A 91 10.26 4.37 10.32
N ARG A 92 10.39 3.76 9.12
CA ARG A 92 11.12 2.51 8.90
C ARG A 92 12.63 2.60 9.13
N ILE A 93 13.23 3.78 9.09
CA ILE A 93 14.65 3.94 9.43
C ILE A 93 14.92 3.78 10.93
N PHE A 94 13.90 3.93 11.78
CA PHE A 94 13.98 3.85 13.24
C PHE A 94 13.29 2.61 13.81
N TYR A 95 12.11 2.25 13.29
CA TYR A 95 11.28 1.17 13.81
C TYR A 95 11.27 -0.05 12.90
N GLU A 96 11.16 -1.21 13.49
CA GLU A 96 11.16 -2.49 12.79
C GLU A 96 9.93 -3.34 13.15
N PRO A 97 9.42 -4.17 12.20
CA PRO A 97 8.41 -5.19 12.47
C PRO A 97 9.05 -6.51 12.93
N LEU A 98 8.23 -7.51 13.27
CA LEU A 98 8.72 -8.87 13.50
C LEU A 98 9.30 -9.51 12.23
N ALA A 99 8.66 -9.27 11.08
CA ALA A 99 9.11 -9.74 9.77
C ALA A 99 8.76 -8.74 8.66
N GLY A 100 9.48 -8.78 7.55
CA GLY A 100 9.20 -8.03 6.33
C GLY A 100 8.95 -8.95 5.14
N TRP A 101 8.64 -8.37 3.97
CA TRP A 101 8.37 -9.08 2.73
C TRP A 101 9.49 -8.85 1.71
N ASP A 102 10.13 -9.93 1.20
CA ASP A 102 11.10 -9.83 0.12
C ASP A 102 10.42 -9.56 -1.26
N ALA A 103 11.21 -9.44 -2.30
CA ALA A 103 10.73 -9.19 -3.66
C ALA A 103 9.82 -10.32 -4.19
N GLU A 104 10.03 -11.54 -3.75
CA GLU A 104 9.27 -12.73 -4.10
C GLU A 104 8.02 -12.88 -3.22
N GLY A 105 7.82 -12.03 -2.21
CA GLY A 105 6.73 -12.08 -1.25
C GLY A 105 6.88 -13.17 -0.19
N ASN A 106 8.11 -13.58 0.11
CA ASN A 106 8.40 -14.43 1.26
C ASN A 106 8.64 -13.57 2.50
N LEU A 107 8.34 -14.14 3.67
CA LEU A 107 8.66 -13.51 4.94
C LEU A 107 10.16 -13.59 5.23
N VAL A 108 10.72 -12.46 5.64
CA VAL A 108 12.10 -12.32 6.12
C VAL A 108 12.06 -11.92 7.59
N PRO A 109 12.66 -12.68 8.52
CA PRO A 109 12.63 -12.33 9.93
C PRO A 109 13.46 -11.06 10.18
N VAL A 110 12.88 -10.11 10.95
CA VAL A 110 13.53 -8.86 11.36
C VAL A 110 13.75 -8.88 12.88
N LEU A 111 12.72 -8.69 13.70
CA LEU A 111 12.76 -8.84 15.15
C LEU A 111 12.37 -10.25 15.60
N ALA A 112 11.72 -11.03 14.74
CA ALA A 112 11.50 -12.45 14.99
C ALA A 112 12.82 -13.24 14.83
N ALA A 113 12.99 -14.26 15.64
CA ALA A 113 14.14 -15.19 15.55
C ALA A 113 14.02 -16.11 14.34
N GLU A 114 12.79 -16.51 14.01
CA GLU A 114 12.43 -17.37 12.88
C GLU A 114 11.04 -17.05 12.38
N ILE A 115 10.72 -17.46 11.16
CA ILE A 115 9.35 -17.34 10.62
C ILE A 115 8.51 -18.51 11.14
N PRO A 116 7.32 -18.24 11.70
CA PRO A 116 6.39 -19.28 12.11
C PRO A 116 6.04 -20.22 10.97
N SER A 117 6.07 -21.51 11.25
CA SER A 117 5.67 -22.58 10.34
C SER A 117 5.06 -23.75 11.13
N LYS A 118 4.50 -24.74 10.43
CA LYS A 118 4.01 -25.96 11.07
C LYS A 118 5.17 -26.81 11.62
N GLU A 119 6.30 -26.82 10.94
CA GLU A 119 7.49 -27.58 11.29
C GLU A 119 8.12 -27.12 12.61
N ASN A 120 8.09 -25.82 12.91
CA ASN A 120 8.59 -25.25 14.16
C ASN A 120 7.50 -25.02 15.21
N ASN A 121 6.31 -25.58 15.00
CA ASN A 121 5.12 -25.41 15.83
C ASN A 121 4.68 -23.93 15.99
N GLY A 122 5.08 -23.08 15.06
CA GLY A 122 4.69 -21.66 15.00
C GLY A 122 3.28 -21.45 14.44
N LEU A 123 2.71 -22.44 13.74
CA LEU A 123 1.36 -22.38 13.15
C LEU A 123 0.54 -23.58 13.59
N THR A 124 -0.71 -23.35 14.01
CA THR A 124 -1.66 -24.42 14.30
C THR A 124 -2.30 -24.96 13.02
N GLU A 125 -2.67 -26.25 13.00
CA GLU A 125 -3.27 -26.92 11.84
C GLU A 125 -4.63 -26.31 11.43
N ASP A 126 -5.39 -25.84 12.42
CA ASP A 126 -6.70 -25.24 12.23
C ASP A 126 -6.65 -23.76 11.79
N GLY A 127 -5.46 -23.16 11.71
CA GLY A 127 -5.27 -21.76 11.34
C GLY A 127 -5.77 -20.76 12.38
N LEU A 128 -5.94 -21.19 13.64
CA LEU A 128 -6.46 -20.35 14.73
C LEU A 128 -5.39 -19.67 15.57
N SER A 129 -4.10 -20.01 15.37
CA SER A 129 -3.04 -19.41 16.17
C SER A 129 -1.70 -19.36 15.40
N VAL A 130 -0.94 -18.32 15.70
CA VAL A 130 0.47 -18.20 15.31
C VAL A 130 1.30 -17.84 16.54
N VAL A 131 2.47 -18.48 16.68
CA VAL A 131 3.43 -18.24 17.76
C VAL A 131 4.69 -17.62 17.17
N TRP A 132 5.02 -16.42 17.62
CA TRP A 132 6.24 -15.72 17.24
C TRP A 132 7.30 -15.89 18.33
N LYS A 133 8.49 -16.32 17.94
CA LYS A 133 9.69 -16.29 18.77
C LYS A 133 10.50 -15.04 18.43
N LEU A 134 10.85 -14.26 19.42
CA LEU A 134 11.58 -13.00 19.27
C LEU A 134 13.09 -13.23 19.36
N LYS A 135 13.86 -12.40 18.65
CA LYS A 135 15.32 -12.36 18.83
C LYS A 135 15.67 -11.90 20.24
N GLN A 136 16.58 -12.62 20.88
CA GLN A 136 17.11 -12.25 22.19
C GLN A 136 18.23 -11.20 22.06
N GLY A 137 18.38 -10.37 23.07
CA GLY A 137 19.46 -9.37 23.14
C GLY A 137 19.23 -8.11 22.29
N VAL A 138 18.08 -8.00 21.61
CA VAL A 138 17.70 -6.76 20.90
C VAL A 138 17.43 -5.65 21.92
N LYS A 139 17.95 -4.46 21.63
CA LYS A 139 17.77 -3.27 22.46
C LYS A 139 17.10 -2.15 21.69
N TRP A 140 16.28 -1.39 22.38
CA TRP A 140 15.85 -0.09 21.93
C TRP A 140 17.03 0.89 21.87
N HIS A 141 16.93 1.95 21.11
CA HIS A 141 18.00 2.96 20.96
C HIS A 141 18.43 3.58 22.29
N ASP A 142 17.57 3.58 23.30
CA ASP A 142 17.88 4.06 24.67
C ASP A 142 18.50 2.99 25.57
N GLY A 143 18.80 1.81 25.02
CA GLY A 143 19.46 0.71 25.69
C GLY A 143 18.55 -0.25 26.46
N LYS A 144 17.23 0.02 26.57
CA LYS A 144 16.29 -0.92 27.19
C LYS A 144 16.09 -2.16 26.32
N PRO A 145 15.79 -3.33 26.91
CA PRO A 145 15.56 -4.56 26.16
C PRO A 145 14.22 -4.49 25.39
N PHE A 146 14.21 -5.03 24.17
CA PHE A 146 13.00 -5.35 23.44
C PHE A 146 12.49 -6.73 23.88
N THR A 147 11.22 -6.83 24.23
CA THR A 147 10.59 -8.05 24.73
C THR A 147 9.19 -8.26 24.20
N ALA A 148 8.59 -9.39 24.57
CA ALA A 148 7.19 -9.72 24.28
C ALA A 148 6.19 -8.68 24.84
N ASP A 149 6.56 -7.98 25.92
CA ASP A 149 5.72 -6.91 26.47
C ASP A 149 5.51 -5.75 25.50
N ASP A 150 6.52 -5.45 24.65
CA ASP A 150 6.40 -4.41 23.62
C ASP A 150 5.46 -4.86 22.49
N VAL A 151 5.50 -6.14 22.12
CA VAL A 151 4.62 -6.70 21.08
C VAL A 151 3.16 -6.69 21.54
N VAL A 152 2.89 -7.14 22.77
CA VAL A 152 1.55 -7.10 23.38
C VAL A 152 1.06 -5.65 23.47
N PHE A 153 1.90 -4.73 23.92
CA PHE A 153 1.56 -3.31 23.99
C PHE A 153 1.19 -2.74 22.63
N ASN A 154 1.93 -3.06 21.55
CA ASN A 154 1.59 -2.58 20.21
C ASN A 154 0.22 -3.04 19.74
N TRP A 155 -0.18 -4.29 20.07
CA TRP A 155 -1.53 -4.75 19.83
C TRP A 155 -2.57 -3.93 20.61
N GLU A 156 -2.35 -3.70 21.92
CA GLU A 156 -3.24 -2.88 22.75
C GLU A 156 -3.35 -1.45 22.22
N TYR A 157 -2.23 -0.84 21.85
CA TYR A 157 -2.15 0.51 21.30
C TYR A 157 -2.91 0.64 19.97
N ALA A 158 -2.66 -0.27 19.02
CA ALA A 158 -3.23 -0.20 17.69
C ALA A 158 -4.72 -0.58 17.65
N ARG A 159 -5.17 -1.52 18.52
CA ARG A 159 -6.58 -1.96 18.56
C ARG A 159 -7.51 -1.00 19.25
N THR A 160 -7.00 -0.10 20.09
CA THR A 160 -7.79 0.87 20.86
C THR A 160 -8.35 1.94 19.92
N PRO A 161 -9.69 2.07 19.75
CA PRO A 161 -10.27 2.98 18.76
C PRO A 161 -9.87 4.45 18.99
N GLU A 162 -9.78 4.87 20.25
CA GLU A 162 -9.44 6.23 20.63
C GLU A 162 -7.99 6.60 20.27
N THR A 163 -7.11 5.62 20.06
CA THR A 163 -5.75 5.83 19.53
C THR A 163 -5.79 6.33 18.09
N ALA A 164 -6.85 5.99 17.34
CA ALA A 164 -7.00 6.28 15.92
C ALA A 164 -5.79 5.83 15.07
N ALA A 165 -5.31 4.61 15.35
CA ALA A 165 -4.23 4.00 14.59
C ALA A 165 -4.71 3.58 13.19
N VAL A 166 -3.97 3.94 12.15
CA VAL A 166 -4.28 3.54 10.75
C VAL A 166 -4.17 2.04 10.54
N SER A 167 -3.43 1.36 11.40
CA SER A 167 -3.22 -0.09 11.40
C SER A 167 -4.31 -0.88 12.15
N ILE A 168 -5.32 -0.23 12.72
CA ILE A 168 -6.35 -0.86 13.56
C ILE A 168 -7.00 -2.10 12.92
N ALA A 169 -7.16 -2.10 11.60
CA ALA A 169 -7.78 -3.22 10.87
C ALA A 169 -7.03 -4.54 11.04
N SER A 170 -5.71 -4.50 11.19
CA SER A 170 -4.86 -5.69 11.39
C SER A 170 -4.83 -6.19 12.85
N TYR A 171 -5.31 -5.38 13.81
CA TYR A 171 -5.15 -5.65 15.24
C TYR A 171 -6.45 -5.85 16.03
N LYS A 172 -7.58 -5.31 15.56
CA LYS A 172 -8.82 -5.26 16.33
C LYS A 172 -9.48 -6.64 16.56
N ASP A 173 -9.33 -7.55 15.62
CA ASP A 173 -10.02 -8.85 15.61
C ASP A 173 -9.13 -10.02 16.05
N ILE A 174 -7.95 -9.73 16.59
CA ILE A 174 -7.01 -10.71 17.12
C ILE A 174 -6.83 -10.55 18.63
N LYS A 175 -6.30 -11.57 19.28
CA LYS A 175 -5.86 -11.54 20.68
C LYS A 175 -4.38 -11.89 20.73
N VAL A 176 -3.59 -11.05 21.41
CA VAL A 176 -2.14 -11.25 21.56
C VAL A 176 -1.83 -11.53 23.03
N GLU A 177 -1.11 -12.61 23.29
CA GLU A 177 -0.76 -13.04 24.63
C GLU A 177 0.74 -13.29 24.73
N LYS A 178 1.35 -12.78 25.79
CA LYS A 178 2.72 -13.10 26.17
C LYS A 178 2.77 -14.53 26.72
N ILE A 179 3.63 -15.37 26.17
CA ILE A 179 3.95 -16.71 26.71
C ILE A 179 5.14 -16.60 27.67
N ASP A 180 6.20 -15.96 27.23
CA ASP A 180 7.42 -15.62 27.99
C ASP A 180 8.02 -14.32 27.44
N ASP A 181 9.18 -13.90 27.92
CA ASP A 181 9.81 -12.63 27.51
C ASP A 181 10.19 -12.56 26.03
N PHE A 182 10.28 -13.69 25.36
CA PHE A 182 10.68 -13.79 23.94
C PHE A 182 9.70 -14.61 23.10
N THR A 183 8.49 -14.85 23.61
CA THR A 183 7.49 -15.64 22.89
C THR A 183 6.10 -15.01 23.04
N VAL A 184 5.44 -14.75 21.91
CA VAL A 184 4.06 -14.26 21.87
C VAL A 184 3.18 -15.16 21.02
N SER A 185 1.94 -15.35 21.48
CA SER A 185 0.89 -16.03 20.71
C SER A 185 -0.10 -15.01 20.18
N VAL A 186 -0.41 -15.10 18.90
CA VAL A 186 -1.51 -14.37 18.27
C VAL A 186 -2.62 -15.36 17.98
N LYS A 187 -3.82 -15.11 18.52
CA LYS A 187 -5.00 -15.95 18.37
C LYS A 187 -6.02 -15.29 17.47
N PHE A 188 -6.61 -16.05 16.60
CA PHE A 188 -7.66 -15.64 15.67
C PHE A 188 -9.00 -16.24 16.10
N ALA A 189 -10.09 -15.48 15.94
CA ALA A 189 -11.44 -15.95 16.23
C ALA A 189 -11.96 -16.98 15.19
N LYS A 190 -11.29 -17.06 14.04
CA LYS A 190 -11.64 -17.91 12.90
C LYS A 190 -10.37 -18.37 12.19
N PRO A 191 -10.42 -19.49 11.43
CA PRO A 191 -9.30 -19.87 10.56
C PRO A 191 -8.83 -18.70 9.71
N THR A 192 -7.56 -18.37 9.81
CA THR A 192 -6.97 -17.19 9.15
C THR A 192 -5.87 -17.61 8.19
N PRO A 193 -6.19 -17.72 6.90
CA PRO A 193 -5.23 -18.18 5.88
C PRO A 193 -4.05 -17.22 5.71
N PHE A 194 -4.27 -15.92 5.88
CA PHE A 194 -3.23 -14.90 5.90
C PHE A 194 -2.94 -14.44 7.34
N TRP A 195 -2.23 -15.27 8.09
CA TRP A 195 -1.86 -15.04 9.48
C TRP A 195 -0.77 -13.96 9.66
N ALA A 196 0.00 -13.63 8.62
CA ALA A 196 1.13 -12.71 8.64
C ALA A 196 0.70 -11.26 8.31
N ASP A 197 -0.35 -10.77 8.95
CA ASP A 197 -0.83 -9.39 8.79
C ASP A 197 -0.35 -8.51 9.94
N ALA A 198 -0.71 -8.81 11.18
CA ALA A 198 -0.24 -8.08 12.34
C ALA A 198 1.28 -8.29 12.57
N PHE A 199 1.97 -7.23 12.97
CA PHE A 199 3.42 -7.22 13.28
C PHE A 199 4.35 -7.47 12.09
N VAL A 200 3.85 -7.46 10.86
CA VAL A 200 4.62 -7.72 9.64
C VAL A 200 4.57 -6.55 8.68
N GLY A 201 5.69 -6.27 8.01
CA GLY A 201 5.80 -5.26 6.97
C GLY A 201 5.47 -3.86 7.43
N THR A 202 4.82 -3.10 6.56
CA THR A 202 4.55 -1.67 6.72
C THR A 202 3.74 -1.33 7.97
N TYR A 203 2.69 -2.08 8.27
CA TYR A 203 1.81 -1.83 9.42
C TYR A 203 2.22 -2.60 10.69
N GLY A 204 3.30 -3.37 10.60
CA GLY A 204 3.78 -4.21 11.69
C GLY A 204 4.90 -3.62 12.54
N MET A 205 5.35 -2.41 12.25
CA MET A 205 6.42 -1.74 13.01
C MET A 205 6.04 -1.54 14.47
N ILE A 206 6.98 -1.83 15.38
CA ILE A 206 6.74 -1.86 16.82
C ILE A 206 7.34 -0.63 17.49
N ILE A 207 6.56 0.01 18.38
CA ILE A 207 6.98 1.15 19.22
C ILE A 207 7.20 0.69 20.67
N PRO A 208 8.11 1.35 21.44
CA PRO A 208 8.47 0.90 22.78
C PRO A 208 7.36 1.18 23.82
N LYS A 209 6.94 0.15 24.54
CA LYS A 209 5.93 0.25 25.61
C LYS A 209 6.29 1.32 26.63
N HIS A 210 7.53 1.36 27.07
CA HIS A 210 7.97 2.24 28.16
C HIS A 210 7.91 3.75 27.83
N LEU A 211 7.77 4.12 26.55
CA LEU A 211 7.63 5.50 26.12
C LEU A 211 6.21 5.88 25.68
N PHE A 212 5.39 4.90 25.39
CA PHE A 212 4.05 5.14 24.85
C PHE A 212 2.90 4.65 25.73
N ALA A 213 3.17 3.91 26.82
CA ALA A 213 2.13 3.33 27.66
C ALA A 213 1.16 4.38 28.25
N ASP A 214 1.67 5.55 28.63
CA ASP A 214 0.86 6.64 29.19
C ASP A 214 0.07 7.42 28.15
N TYR A 215 0.28 7.10 26.86
CA TYR A 215 -0.28 7.81 25.71
C TYR A 215 -1.23 6.94 24.88
N ILE A 216 -1.72 5.82 25.40
CA ILE A 216 -2.71 5.01 24.69
C ILE A 216 -4.07 5.74 24.63
N GLY A 217 -4.83 5.53 23.57
CA GLY A 217 -6.15 6.13 23.38
C GLY A 217 -6.08 7.61 23.00
N GLY A 218 -6.95 8.45 23.56
CA GLY A 218 -7.12 9.86 23.21
C GLY A 218 -5.87 10.74 23.35
N LYS A 219 -4.89 10.32 24.14
CA LYS A 219 -3.60 11.01 24.35
C LYS A 219 -2.52 10.60 23.35
N SER A 220 -2.80 9.69 22.45
CA SER A 220 -1.81 9.08 21.55
C SER A 220 -1.06 10.09 20.69
N ARG A 221 -1.70 11.18 20.32
CA ARG A 221 -1.08 12.26 19.52
C ARG A 221 -0.15 13.17 20.35
N ASP A 222 -0.24 13.14 21.66
CA ASP A 222 0.54 14.00 22.58
C ASP A 222 1.89 13.40 22.96
N ALA A 223 2.16 12.15 22.58
CA ALA A 223 3.41 11.47 22.90
C ALA A 223 4.62 12.19 22.27
N PRO A 224 5.61 12.67 23.08
CA PRO A 224 6.80 13.36 22.55
C PRO A 224 7.58 12.49 21.54
N ASN A 225 7.52 11.18 21.70
CA ASN A 225 8.21 10.21 20.85
C ASN A 225 7.54 9.99 19.48
N ASN A 226 6.40 10.62 19.20
CA ASN A 226 5.86 10.74 17.85
C ASN A 226 6.80 11.51 16.90
N LEU A 227 7.60 12.45 17.44
CA LEU A 227 8.55 13.27 16.68
C LEU A 227 10.02 12.94 16.99
N LYS A 228 10.28 12.19 18.06
CA LYS A 228 11.63 11.78 18.50
C LYS A 228 11.65 10.26 18.70
N PRO A 229 11.71 9.51 17.58
CA PRO A 229 11.59 8.04 17.63
C PRO A 229 12.72 7.39 18.42
N VAL A 230 12.35 6.40 19.20
CA VAL A 230 13.26 5.45 19.87
C VAL A 230 12.83 4.08 19.38
N GLY A 231 13.59 3.52 18.45
CA GLY A 231 13.30 2.25 17.78
C GLY A 231 14.35 1.18 18.07
N THR A 232 14.28 0.09 17.33
CA THR A 232 15.29 -0.98 17.30
C THR A 232 16.15 -0.93 16.05
N GLY A 233 15.80 -0.05 15.12
CA GLY A 233 16.31 0.02 13.75
C GLY A 233 17.78 0.40 13.63
N PRO A 234 18.32 0.38 12.40
CA PRO A 234 19.74 0.57 12.12
C PRO A 234 20.25 2.00 12.38
N TYR A 235 19.36 2.97 12.53
CA TYR A 235 19.72 4.36 12.79
C TYR A 235 19.03 4.90 14.04
N VAL A 236 19.79 5.59 14.89
CA VAL A 236 19.28 6.34 16.04
C VAL A 236 18.88 7.74 15.59
N PHE A 237 17.82 8.26 16.16
CA PHE A 237 17.32 9.60 15.90
C PHE A 237 18.40 10.68 16.12
N ASP A 238 18.54 11.58 15.16
CA ASP A 238 19.42 12.76 15.23
C ASP A 238 18.63 14.06 15.14
N ASP A 239 17.82 14.24 14.09
CA ASP A 239 17.01 15.44 13.87
C ASP A 239 15.75 15.13 13.06
N PHE A 240 14.67 15.86 13.33
CA PHE A 240 13.45 15.81 12.53
C PHE A 240 12.75 17.17 12.51
N LYS A 241 12.54 17.66 11.30
CA LYS A 241 11.68 18.81 11.02
C LYS A 241 10.57 18.36 10.09
N PRO A 242 9.33 18.21 10.61
CA PRO A 242 8.19 17.78 9.81
C PRO A 242 8.06 18.60 8.52
N GLY A 243 7.92 17.92 7.39
CA GLY A 243 7.81 18.55 6.08
C GLY A 243 9.15 19.00 5.47
N ASP A 244 10.27 18.76 6.12
CA ASP A 244 11.59 19.19 5.64
C ASP A 244 12.62 18.05 5.68
N ILE A 245 12.98 17.52 6.86
CA ILE A 245 14.10 16.60 6.97
C ILE A 245 13.94 15.62 8.14
N ALA A 246 14.38 14.38 7.93
CA ALA A 246 14.58 13.38 8.98
C ALA A 246 16.02 12.85 8.90
N ARG A 247 16.72 12.81 10.03
CA ARG A 247 18.12 12.34 10.12
C ARG A 247 18.31 11.27 11.18
N GLY A 248 19.19 10.34 10.86
CA GLY A 248 19.63 9.31 11.79
C GLY A 248 21.13 9.09 11.72
N LYS A 249 21.72 8.71 12.86
CA LYS A 249 23.11 8.25 12.99
C LYS A 249 23.13 6.74 13.15
N ILE A 250 24.20 6.10 12.77
CA ILE A 250 24.39 4.66 12.93
C ILE A 250 24.04 4.21 14.36
N ASN A 251 23.26 3.15 14.47
CA ASN A 251 23.00 2.49 15.75
C ASN A 251 24.18 1.56 16.09
N PRO A 252 25.02 1.88 17.08
CA PRO A 252 26.17 1.04 17.43
C PRO A 252 25.76 -0.31 18.05
N ASN A 253 24.52 -0.42 18.51
CA ASN A 253 23.98 -1.64 19.14
C ASN A 253 22.95 -2.34 18.23
N TYR A 254 23.03 -2.12 16.90
CA TYR A 254 22.08 -2.74 15.98
C TYR A 254 22.19 -4.27 16.02
N HIS A 255 21.05 -4.94 16.08
CA HIS A 255 20.99 -6.39 16.33
C HIS A 255 21.47 -7.27 15.16
N LEU A 256 21.63 -6.72 13.94
CA LEU A 256 22.22 -7.44 12.82
C LEU A 256 23.74 -7.13 12.76
N PRO A 257 24.62 -8.14 12.78
CA PRO A 257 26.06 -7.92 12.81
C PRO A 257 26.55 -7.21 11.55
N ASN A 258 27.54 -6.33 11.71
CA ASN A 258 28.21 -5.61 10.63
C ASN A 258 27.30 -4.69 9.80
N ARG A 259 26.18 -4.24 10.35
CA ARG A 259 25.21 -3.36 9.70
C ARG A 259 24.85 -2.17 10.57
N PRO A 260 24.35 -1.06 9.99
CA PRO A 260 24.24 -0.76 8.55
C PRO A 260 25.61 -0.40 7.91
N TYR A 261 25.64 -0.27 6.58
CA TYR A 261 26.82 0.16 5.83
C TYR A 261 27.14 1.65 6.01
N PHE A 262 26.10 2.51 5.97
CA PHE A 262 26.25 3.95 6.07
C PHE A 262 26.37 4.42 7.54
N ASP A 263 27.20 5.44 7.77
CA ASP A 263 27.41 6.03 9.12
C ASP A 263 26.25 6.91 9.56
N SER A 264 25.53 7.49 8.60
CA SER A 264 24.37 8.33 8.83
C SER A 264 23.45 8.35 7.61
N ILE A 265 22.21 8.75 7.85
CA ILE A 265 21.15 8.84 6.84
C ILE A 265 20.43 10.18 6.95
N GLU A 266 20.04 10.71 5.81
CA GLU A 266 19.19 11.88 5.70
C GLU A 266 18.08 11.59 4.69
N ILE A 267 16.81 11.82 5.10
CA ILE A 267 15.67 11.93 4.18
C ILE A 267 15.31 13.41 4.10
N LYS A 268 15.71 14.06 3.03
CA LYS A 268 15.34 15.45 2.72
C LYS A 268 13.98 15.46 2.02
N GLY A 269 13.13 16.36 2.43
CA GLY A 269 11.81 16.56 1.88
C GLY A 269 11.69 17.79 1.00
N GLY A 270 10.59 17.82 0.22
CA GLY A 270 10.18 18.99 -0.54
C GLY A 270 10.58 19.01 -2.01
N GLY A 271 10.13 20.03 -2.71
CA GLY A 271 10.28 20.16 -4.16
C GLY A 271 9.17 19.41 -4.92
N ASP A 272 9.54 18.89 -6.06
CA ASP A 272 8.68 18.09 -6.95
C ASP A 272 9.42 16.85 -7.48
N ALA A 273 8.67 15.93 -8.08
CA ALA A 273 9.21 14.65 -8.56
C ALA A 273 10.27 14.83 -9.67
N VAL A 274 10.14 15.85 -10.53
CA VAL A 274 11.10 16.10 -11.63
C VAL A 274 12.42 16.62 -11.07
N SER A 275 12.36 17.56 -10.12
CA SER A 275 13.54 18.08 -9.42
C SER A 275 14.28 16.99 -8.66
N ALA A 276 13.52 16.10 -7.98
CA ALA A 276 14.07 14.94 -7.29
C ALA A 276 14.73 13.94 -8.26
N ALA A 277 14.09 13.63 -9.37
CA ALA A 277 14.68 12.78 -10.40
C ALA A 277 15.98 13.36 -10.96
N ARG A 278 16.01 14.68 -11.22
CA ARG A 278 17.21 15.39 -11.67
C ARG A 278 18.35 15.30 -10.67
N ALA A 279 18.05 15.51 -9.39
CA ALA A 279 19.04 15.49 -8.30
C ALA A 279 19.74 14.14 -8.16
N VAL A 280 19.09 13.04 -8.50
CA VAL A 280 19.68 11.70 -8.46
C VAL A 280 20.24 11.29 -9.82
N LEU A 281 19.42 11.38 -10.88
CA LEU A 281 19.77 10.82 -12.19
C LEU A 281 20.77 11.68 -12.96
N GLN A 282 20.69 13.02 -12.87
CA GLN A 282 21.48 13.94 -13.69
C GLN A 282 22.63 14.57 -12.93
N THR A 283 22.41 15.09 -11.72
CA THR A 283 23.46 15.79 -10.96
C THR A 283 24.23 14.87 -10.01
N GLY A 284 23.60 13.79 -9.51
CA GLY A 284 24.18 12.89 -8.53
C GLY A 284 24.32 13.53 -7.14
N GLU A 285 23.51 14.54 -6.82
CA GLU A 285 23.52 15.23 -5.53
C GLU A 285 22.95 14.35 -4.40
N TYR A 286 21.97 13.49 -4.74
CA TYR A 286 21.35 12.52 -3.85
C TYR A 286 21.58 11.10 -4.34
N ASP A 287 21.61 10.15 -3.39
CA ASP A 287 21.84 8.73 -3.66
C ASP A 287 20.56 7.99 -4.09
N TYR A 288 19.40 8.42 -3.56
CA TYR A 288 18.11 7.80 -3.83
C TYR A 288 17.01 8.85 -3.89
N GLY A 289 16.13 8.72 -4.87
CA GLY A 289 14.94 9.53 -5.03
C GLY A 289 13.69 8.65 -5.02
N TRP A 290 12.79 8.95 -4.10
CA TRP A 290 11.57 8.18 -3.89
C TRP A 290 10.45 8.59 -4.83
N ASN A 291 9.69 7.57 -5.31
CA ASN A 291 8.39 7.73 -5.99
C ASN A 291 8.45 8.68 -7.17
N MET A 292 9.28 8.34 -8.16
CA MET A 292 9.48 9.15 -9.37
C MET A 292 8.22 9.20 -10.24
N GLN A 293 7.23 9.98 -9.79
CA GLN A 293 6.01 10.27 -10.54
C GLN A 293 6.30 11.34 -11.59
N VAL A 294 7.08 10.97 -12.56
CA VAL A 294 7.56 11.80 -13.67
C VAL A 294 7.21 11.08 -14.96
N GLU A 295 6.98 11.83 -16.02
CA GLU A 295 6.76 11.27 -17.34
C GLU A 295 8.01 10.50 -17.81
N ASP A 296 7.81 9.30 -18.34
CA ASP A 296 8.92 8.41 -18.67
C ASP A 296 9.91 9.01 -19.68
N GLU A 297 9.43 9.81 -20.63
CA GLU A 297 10.32 10.52 -21.57
C GLU A 297 11.32 11.44 -20.84
N ILE A 298 10.87 12.09 -19.76
CA ILE A 298 11.73 12.93 -18.92
C ILE A 298 12.73 12.07 -18.13
N LEU A 299 12.25 10.96 -17.53
CA LEU A 299 13.11 10.03 -16.81
C LEU A 299 14.23 9.48 -17.70
N GLN A 300 13.92 9.07 -18.94
CA GLN A 300 14.89 8.57 -19.89
C GLN A 300 15.95 9.63 -20.24
N LYS A 301 15.54 10.89 -20.45
CA LYS A 301 16.47 11.99 -20.70
C LYS A 301 17.41 12.26 -19.53
N LEU A 302 16.89 12.21 -18.29
CA LEU A 302 17.71 12.41 -17.10
C LEU A 302 18.67 11.23 -16.86
N GLU A 303 18.21 10.01 -17.06
CA GLU A 303 18.99 8.77 -16.92
C GLU A 303 20.17 8.69 -17.90
N ALA A 304 20.01 9.27 -19.09
CA ALA A 304 21.06 9.31 -20.12
C ALA A 304 22.34 10.04 -19.67
N SER A 305 22.32 10.81 -18.59
CA SER A 305 23.52 11.44 -18.01
C SER A 305 24.48 10.45 -17.36
N GLY A 306 24.02 9.24 -17.01
CA GLY A 306 24.82 8.15 -16.42
C GLY A 306 25.16 8.30 -14.93
N LYS A 307 24.64 9.33 -14.22
CA LYS A 307 24.89 9.50 -12.78
C LYS A 307 24.06 8.54 -11.92
N GLY A 308 22.87 8.19 -12.42
CA GLY A 308 21.96 7.28 -11.76
C GLY A 308 21.16 6.45 -12.75
N LYS A 309 20.29 5.63 -12.22
CA LYS A 309 19.37 4.77 -12.99
C LYS A 309 17.97 4.80 -12.39
N VAL A 310 16.96 4.59 -13.24
CA VAL A 310 15.58 4.40 -12.81
C VAL A 310 15.40 2.95 -12.34
N LEU A 311 14.90 2.79 -11.13
CA LEU A 311 14.57 1.50 -10.54
C LEU A 311 13.07 1.28 -10.61
N ILE A 312 12.65 0.25 -11.34
CA ILE A 312 11.25 -0.14 -11.50
C ILE A 312 11.02 -1.46 -10.79
N THR A 313 10.14 -1.47 -9.78
CA THR A 313 9.84 -2.66 -8.97
C THR A 313 8.37 -3.01 -9.11
N GLU A 314 8.07 -4.20 -9.63
CA GLU A 314 6.70 -4.69 -9.78
C GLU A 314 5.98 -4.78 -8.44
N THR A 315 4.70 -4.38 -8.43
CA THR A 315 3.84 -4.32 -7.24
C THR A 315 2.37 -4.43 -7.64
N GLY A 316 1.49 -4.54 -6.65
CA GLY A 316 0.03 -4.50 -6.85
C GLY A 316 -0.58 -3.11 -6.86
N ASN A 317 0.23 -2.05 -6.93
CA ASN A 317 -0.28 -0.68 -6.89
C ASN A 317 -1.14 -0.35 -8.12
N ILE A 318 -2.16 0.45 -7.90
CA ILE A 318 -3.12 0.86 -8.91
C ILE A 318 -3.41 2.37 -8.84
N GLU A 319 -3.30 3.03 -9.96
CA GLU A 319 -3.84 4.37 -10.21
C GLU A 319 -5.28 4.23 -10.70
N PHE A 320 -6.23 4.93 -10.10
CA PHE A 320 -7.64 4.77 -10.42
C PHE A 320 -8.43 6.05 -10.15
N ILE A 321 -9.60 6.15 -10.78
CA ILE A 321 -10.61 7.15 -10.46
C ILE A 321 -11.63 6.50 -9.55
N MET A 322 -11.98 7.17 -8.46
CA MET A 322 -13.03 6.80 -7.53
C MET A 322 -14.16 7.82 -7.66
N LEU A 323 -15.36 7.34 -7.93
CA LEU A 323 -16.58 8.14 -7.89
C LEU A 323 -17.19 8.02 -6.50
N ASN A 324 -17.66 9.14 -5.95
CA ASN A 324 -18.30 9.15 -4.64
C ASN A 324 -19.69 8.50 -4.75
N SER A 325 -19.98 7.51 -3.94
CA SER A 325 -21.30 6.87 -3.93
C SER A 325 -22.32 7.66 -3.11
N THR A 326 -21.85 8.63 -2.32
CA THR A 326 -22.62 9.46 -1.40
C THR A 326 -22.64 10.93 -1.85
N ASP A 327 -23.53 11.74 -1.32
CA ASP A 327 -23.62 13.16 -1.67
C ASP A 327 -22.62 14.00 -0.89
N PRO A 328 -21.62 14.60 -1.56
CA PRO A 328 -20.60 15.42 -0.87
C PRO A 328 -21.08 16.82 -0.50
N THR A 329 -22.27 17.21 -0.93
CA THR A 329 -22.83 18.56 -0.72
C THR A 329 -23.84 18.62 0.42
N VAL A 330 -24.45 17.48 0.76
CA VAL A 330 -25.47 17.37 1.80
C VAL A 330 -24.82 16.91 3.11
N GLU A 331 -25.13 17.62 4.20
CA GLU A 331 -24.73 17.25 5.55
C GLU A 331 -25.86 16.50 6.25
N VAL A 332 -25.54 15.31 6.80
CA VAL A 332 -26.45 14.49 7.62
C VAL A 332 -25.73 14.15 8.92
N ASP A 333 -26.32 14.47 10.05
CA ASP A 333 -25.75 14.25 11.40
C ASP A 333 -24.36 14.90 11.60
N GLY A 334 -24.14 16.04 10.94
CA GLY A 334 -22.85 16.75 10.97
C GLY A 334 -21.75 16.08 10.15
N GLU A 335 -22.13 15.27 9.15
CA GLU A 335 -21.21 14.59 8.24
C GLU A 335 -21.62 14.78 6.78
N ARG A 336 -20.71 15.30 5.95
CA ARG A 336 -20.83 15.33 4.50
C ARG A 336 -20.38 13.98 3.92
N SER A 337 -20.78 13.67 2.70
CA SER A 337 -20.53 12.34 2.10
C SER A 337 -20.97 11.19 3.01
N SER A 338 -22.08 11.37 3.74
CA SER A 338 -22.62 10.38 4.65
C SER A 338 -23.15 9.16 3.91
N ILE A 339 -22.91 7.95 4.47
CA ILE A 339 -23.48 6.68 3.95
C ILE A 339 -25.02 6.66 3.89
N LYS A 340 -25.67 7.62 4.56
CA LYS A 340 -27.14 7.81 4.53
C LYS A 340 -27.63 8.55 3.28
N THR A 341 -26.73 9.03 2.44
CA THR A 341 -27.04 9.77 1.21
C THR A 341 -26.68 8.96 -0.04
N LYS A 342 -27.17 9.39 -1.19
CA LYS A 342 -26.76 8.87 -2.50
C LYS A 342 -26.32 10.02 -3.38
N HIS A 343 -25.25 9.80 -4.14
CA HIS A 343 -24.73 10.83 -5.04
C HIS A 343 -25.78 11.25 -6.07
N PRO A 344 -26.05 12.55 -6.29
CA PRO A 344 -27.13 13.02 -7.15
C PRO A 344 -26.96 12.66 -8.64
N LEU A 345 -25.71 12.44 -9.10
CA LEU A 345 -25.40 12.09 -10.49
C LEU A 345 -24.94 10.62 -10.61
N PHE A 346 -24.01 10.20 -9.74
CA PHE A 346 -23.39 8.88 -9.84
C PHE A 346 -24.24 7.74 -9.29
N SER A 347 -25.41 8.03 -8.71
CA SER A 347 -26.43 6.99 -8.45
C SER A 347 -27.02 6.41 -9.74
N ASP A 348 -26.97 7.16 -10.88
CA ASP A 348 -27.35 6.64 -12.19
C ASP A 348 -26.21 5.80 -12.80
N PRO A 349 -26.39 4.47 -12.99
CA PRO A 349 -25.35 3.60 -13.54
C PRO A 349 -24.94 3.99 -14.97
N ALA A 350 -25.82 4.61 -15.75
CA ALA A 350 -25.49 5.06 -17.10
C ALA A 350 -24.44 6.17 -17.09
N VAL A 351 -24.47 7.06 -16.09
CA VAL A 351 -23.46 8.11 -15.92
C VAL A 351 -22.09 7.49 -15.59
N ARG A 352 -22.05 6.55 -14.65
CA ARG A 352 -20.79 5.87 -14.28
C ARG A 352 -20.21 5.09 -15.45
N GLN A 353 -21.05 4.36 -16.19
CA GLN A 353 -20.64 3.61 -17.38
C GLN A 353 -20.14 4.54 -18.49
N ALA A 354 -20.82 5.65 -18.74
CA ALA A 354 -20.39 6.64 -19.73
C ALA A 354 -19.01 7.23 -19.36
N ILE A 355 -18.78 7.59 -18.10
CA ILE A 355 -17.47 8.08 -17.65
C ILE A 355 -16.40 7.01 -17.88
N ASN A 356 -16.67 5.74 -17.59
CA ASN A 356 -15.69 4.66 -17.76
C ASN A 356 -15.23 4.49 -19.22
N VAL A 357 -16.15 4.60 -20.20
CA VAL A 357 -15.79 4.50 -21.62
C VAL A 357 -15.21 5.80 -22.20
N LEU A 358 -15.22 6.90 -21.43
CA LEU A 358 -14.56 8.16 -21.79
C LEU A 358 -13.11 8.24 -21.28
N ILE A 359 -12.60 7.22 -20.61
CA ILE A 359 -11.24 7.21 -20.10
C ILE A 359 -10.29 6.60 -21.13
N ASP A 360 -9.44 7.42 -21.73
CA ASP A 360 -8.40 6.98 -22.68
C ASP A 360 -7.16 6.48 -21.97
N ARG A 361 -7.25 5.25 -21.44
CA ARG A 361 -6.16 4.58 -20.71
C ARG A 361 -4.93 4.33 -21.58
N ALA A 362 -5.13 4.05 -22.87
CA ALA A 362 -4.04 3.77 -23.79
C ALA A 362 -3.17 5.02 -24.04
N SER A 363 -3.80 6.20 -24.18
CA SER A 363 -3.06 7.45 -24.30
C SER A 363 -2.33 7.80 -22.99
N MET A 364 -2.93 7.56 -21.83
CA MET A 364 -2.27 7.77 -20.53
C MET A 364 -1.03 6.88 -20.39
N GLU A 365 -1.14 5.58 -20.70
CA GLU A 365 0.01 4.66 -20.71
C GLU A 365 1.09 5.16 -21.68
N LYS A 366 0.73 5.38 -22.93
CA LYS A 366 1.69 5.66 -24.01
C LYS A 366 2.42 7.00 -23.83
N PHE A 367 1.69 8.06 -23.48
CA PHE A 367 2.23 9.44 -23.56
C PHE A 367 2.60 10.05 -22.22
N ILE A 368 2.16 9.44 -21.09
CA ILE A 368 2.47 9.97 -19.76
C ILE A 368 3.40 9.02 -19.01
N TYR A 369 3.01 7.75 -18.90
CA TYR A 369 3.69 6.81 -18.00
C TYR A 369 4.75 5.95 -18.69
N GLY A 370 4.64 5.65 -20.02
CA GLY A 370 5.59 4.79 -20.72
C GLY A 370 5.86 3.48 -19.99
N ARG A 371 7.14 3.19 -19.70
CA ARG A 371 7.59 1.98 -18.96
C ARG A 371 7.18 1.96 -17.46
N THR A 372 6.67 3.08 -16.92
CA THR A 372 6.38 3.22 -15.49
C THR A 372 4.94 2.90 -15.12
N ALA A 373 4.09 2.49 -16.07
CA ALA A 373 2.77 1.95 -15.80
C ALA A 373 2.20 1.17 -16.98
N ASN A 374 1.15 0.38 -16.74
CA ASN A 374 0.41 -0.30 -17.81
C ASN A 374 -1.10 -0.13 -17.60
N ALA A 375 -1.83 0.16 -18.68
CA ALA A 375 -3.28 0.28 -18.66
C ALA A 375 -3.96 -1.02 -18.22
N THR A 376 -5.00 -0.91 -17.41
CA THR A 376 -5.68 -2.08 -16.86
C THR A 376 -7.18 -1.83 -16.64
N PRO A 377 -8.04 -2.83 -16.90
CA PRO A 377 -9.44 -2.80 -16.50
C PRO A 377 -9.68 -3.31 -15.07
N ASN A 378 -8.64 -3.74 -14.36
CA ASN A 378 -8.75 -4.40 -13.06
C ASN A 378 -8.23 -3.53 -11.93
N PHE A 379 -8.89 -3.58 -10.78
CA PHE A 379 -8.39 -2.98 -9.55
C PHE A 379 -7.32 -3.86 -8.90
N LEU A 380 -7.59 -5.16 -8.77
CA LEU A 380 -6.61 -6.14 -8.30
C LEU A 380 -5.76 -6.63 -9.48
N ASN A 381 -4.48 -6.26 -9.50
CA ASN A 381 -3.59 -6.51 -10.64
C ASN A 381 -2.37 -7.37 -10.33
N ALA A 382 -2.04 -7.51 -9.10
CA ALA A 382 -0.83 -8.21 -8.73
C ALA A 382 -1.13 -9.56 -8.08
N PRO A 383 -0.30 -10.48 -8.44
CA PRO A 383 0.57 -10.48 -9.61
C PRO A 383 -0.25 -10.66 -10.90
N GLU A 384 0.33 -10.37 -12.04
CA GLU A 384 -0.35 -10.29 -13.34
C GLU A 384 -1.32 -11.45 -13.63
N LYS A 385 -1.14 -12.59 -13.02
CA LYS A 385 -1.90 -13.82 -13.27
C LYS A 385 -3.11 -14.05 -12.37
N VAL A 386 -3.35 -13.24 -11.33
CA VAL A 386 -4.67 -13.11 -10.67
C VAL A 386 -5.48 -11.96 -11.26
N ARG A 387 -4.95 -11.27 -12.27
CA ARG A 387 -5.74 -10.36 -13.07
C ARG A 387 -6.93 -11.08 -13.65
N SER A 388 -8.10 -10.58 -13.37
CA SER A 388 -9.30 -11.05 -14.05
C SER A 388 -9.16 -10.89 -15.55
N LYS A 389 -9.49 -11.93 -16.30
CA LYS A 389 -9.57 -11.91 -17.77
C LYS A 389 -10.97 -11.51 -18.24
N ASN A 390 -11.90 -11.33 -17.32
CA ASN A 390 -13.31 -11.03 -17.62
C ASN A 390 -13.51 -9.55 -17.95
N ASN A 391 -12.67 -8.66 -17.41
CA ASN A 391 -12.81 -7.22 -17.57
C ASN A 391 -12.05 -6.72 -18.80
N LYS A 392 -12.66 -5.75 -19.47
CA LYS A 392 -12.07 -5.05 -20.63
C LYS A 392 -12.34 -3.57 -20.47
N PHE A 393 -11.49 -2.75 -21.03
CA PHE A 393 -11.74 -1.32 -21.18
C PHE A 393 -11.77 -0.96 -22.67
N GLU A 394 -12.52 0.07 -22.98
CA GLU A 394 -12.50 0.72 -24.29
C GLU A 394 -12.52 2.23 -24.09
N PHE A 395 -12.07 2.97 -25.07
CA PHE A 395 -12.26 4.40 -25.18
C PHE A 395 -13.17 4.68 -26.37
N ASN A 396 -14.38 5.21 -26.10
CA ASN A 396 -15.38 5.38 -27.13
C ASN A 396 -16.39 6.50 -26.77
N ILE A 397 -16.19 7.68 -27.35
CA ILE A 397 -17.03 8.86 -27.10
C ILE A 397 -18.45 8.65 -27.62
N GLU A 398 -18.61 8.01 -28.79
CA GLU A 398 -19.92 7.78 -29.41
C GLU A 398 -20.76 6.82 -28.56
N ARG A 399 -20.12 5.78 -28.02
CA ARG A 399 -20.79 4.86 -27.08
C ARG A 399 -21.22 5.58 -25.80
N ALA A 400 -20.37 6.46 -25.23
CA ALA A 400 -20.75 7.26 -24.07
C ALA A 400 -21.97 8.15 -24.37
N ASN A 401 -21.97 8.81 -25.53
CA ASN A 401 -23.12 9.60 -25.99
C ASN A 401 -24.39 8.74 -26.07
N SER A 402 -24.31 7.55 -26.66
CA SER A 402 -25.44 6.63 -26.79
C SER A 402 -25.99 6.16 -25.46
N ILE A 403 -25.11 5.82 -24.51
CA ILE A 403 -25.45 5.39 -23.13
C ILE A 403 -26.22 6.53 -22.42
N LEU A 404 -25.70 7.75 -22.45
CA LEU A 404 -26.31 8.90 -21.78
C LEU A 404 -27.64 9.27 -22.43
N GLU A 405 -27.71 9.24 -23.75
CA GLU A 405 -28.95 9.55 -24.51
C GLU A 405 -30.06 8.55 -24.19
N ALA A 406 -29.75 7.26 -24.19
CA ALA A 406 -30.70 6.19 -23.86
C ALA A 406 -31.21 6.30 -22.40
N ALA A 407 -30.36 6.79 -21.49
CA ALA A 407 -30.73 7.02 -20.09
C ALA A 407 -31.47 8.33 -19.84
N GLY A 408 -31.74 9.12 -20.88
CA GLY A 408 -32.50 10.37 -20.79
C GLY A 408 -31.68 11.62 -20.47
N TRP A 409 -30.36 11.52 -20.47
CA TRP A 409 -29.48 12.67 -20.34
C TRP A 409 -29.34 13.42 -21.65
N LYS A 410 -30.10 14.50 -21.83
CA LYS A 410 -30.17 15.27 -23.08
C LYS A 410 -29.23 16.47 -23.06
N LYS A 411 -28.57 16.76 -24.20
CA LYS A 411 -27.74 17.97 -24.33
C LYS A 411 -28.60 19.21 -24.32
N GLY A 412 -28.28 20.17 -23.46
CA GLY A 412 -28.84 21.48 -23.42
C GLY A 412 -28.30 22.41 -24.51
N SER A 413 -28.78 23.65 -24.56
CA SER A 413 -28.28 24.69 -25.47
C SER A 413 -26.84 25.10 -25.20
N ASP A 414 -26.36 24.91 -23.96
CA ASP A 414 -24.98 25.10 -23.51
C ASP A 414 -24.05 23.92 -23.83
N GLY A 415 -24.59 22.86 -24.45
CA GLY A 415 -23.87 21.63 -24.77
C GLY A 415 -23.72 20.65 -23.61
N ILE A 416 -24.12 21.02 -22.39
CA ILE A 416 -24.05 20.17 -21.19
C ILE A 416 -25.32 19.31 -21.14
N ARG A 417 -25.18 18.05 -20.76
CA ARG A 417 -26.30 17.13 -20.58
C ARG A 417 -27.03 17.40 -19.28
N ALA A 418 -28.34 17.30 -19.33
CA ALA A 418 -29.20 17.42 -18.16
C ALA A 418 -30.32 16.37 -18.17
N LYS A 419 -30.78 15.99 -16.97
CA LYS A 419 -31.90 15.10 -16.71
C LYS A 419 -32.55 15.52 -15.39
N ASP A 420 -33.87 15.61 -15.36
CA ASP A 420 -34.67 15.96 -14.16
C ASP A 420 -34.17 17.24 -13.46
N GLY A 421 -33.81 18.27 -14.24
CA GLY A 421 -33.31 19.56 -13.75
C GLY A 421 -31.85 19.54 -13.27
N LYS A 422 -31.15 18.40 -13.31
CA LYS A 422 -29.72 18.27 -12.90
C LYS A 422 -28.83 18.25 -14.14
N GLN A 423 -27.84 19.11 -14.17
CA GLN A 423 -26.80 19.07 -15.21
C GLN A 423 -25.71 18.02 -14.85
N LEU A 424 -25.12 17.37 -15.86
CA LEU A 424 -23.95 16.53 -15.72
C LEU A 424 -22.70 17.42 -15.53
N LYS A 425 -22.53 17.88 -14.31
CA LYS A 425 -21.40 18.70 -13.89
C LYS A 425 -20.86 18.14 -12.57
N PHE A 426 -19.54 17.90 -12.48
CA PHE A 426 -18.93 17.37 -11.27
C PHE A 426 -17.49 17.85 -11.06
N VAL A 427 -17.03 17.82 -9.80
CA VAL A 427 -15.67 18.16 -9.39
C VAL A 427 -14.81 16.89 -9.35
N TYR A 428 -13.68 16.94 -10.05
CA TYR A 428 -12.70 15.85 -10.10
C TYR A 428 -11.38 16.30 -9.48
N GLN A 429 -11.06 15.80 -8.28
CA GLN A 429 -9.86 16.20 -7.55
C GLN A 429 -8.74 15.15 -7.63
N THR A 430 -7.50 15.62 -7.44
CA THR A 430 -6.31 14.79 -7.20
C THR A 430 -5.28 15.58 -6.39
N SER A 431 -4.21 14.91 -5.94
CA SER A 431 -3.05 15.63 -5.41
C SER A 431 -2.27 16.33 -6.53
N ILE A 432 -1.61 17.45 -6.20
CA ILE A 432 -0.70 18.13 -7.15
C ILE A 432 0.40 17.15 -7.57
N ASN A 433 0.33 16.74 -8.83
CA ASN A 433 1.23 15.77 -9.46
C ASN A 433 1.06 15.87 -10.98
N ALA A 434 2.12 16.16 -11.72
CA ALA A 434 2.04 16.43 -13.14
C ALA A 434 1.41 15.30 -13.97
N PRO A 435 1.81 14.02 -13.83
CA PRO A 435 1.13 12.92 -14.53
C PRO A 435 -0.37 12.84 -14.24
N ARG A 436 -0.79 13.00 -12.98
CA ARG A 436 -2.22 12.93 -12.61
C ARG A 436 -3.01 14.10 -13.18
N GLN A 437 -2.47 15.31 -13.12
CA GLN A 437 -3.12 16.49 -13.70
C GLN A 437 -3.30 16.34 -15.21
N LYS A 438 -2.33 15.74 -15.92
CA LYS A 438 -2.48 15.40 -17.34
C LYS A 438 -3.55 14.34 -17.58
N CYS A 439 -3.62 13.30 -16.75
CA CYS A 439 -4.72 12.32 -16.81
C CYS A 439 -6.08 12.98 -16.59
N GLN A 440 -6.23 13.87 -15.60
CA GLN A 440 -7.44 14.64 -15.38
C GLN A 440 -7.84 15.46 -16.63
N ALA A 441 -6.88 16.11 -17.27
CA ALA A 441 -7.13 16.91 -18.49
C ALA A 441 -7.62 16.03 -19.65
N ILE A 442 -7.06 14.83 -19.84
CA ILE A 442 -7.52 13.87 -20.86
C ILE A 442 -8.98 13.46 -20.58
N VAL A 443 -9.32 13.11 -19.34
CA VAL A 443 -10.68 12.73 -18.95
C VAL A 443 -11.64 13.91 -19.15
N LYS A 444 -11.28 15.11 -18.68
CA LYS A 444 -12.08 16.32 -18.88
C LYS A 444 -12.39 16.57 -20.35
N GLN A 445 -11.39 16.49 -21.23
CA GLN A 445 -11.56 16.72 -22.66
C GLN A 445 -12.53 15.70 -23.30
N ALA A 446 -12.43 14.42 -22.94
CA ALA A 446 -13.34 13.39 -23.41
C ALA A 446 -14.77 13.60 -22.88
N CYS A 447 -14.90 13.93 -21.60
CA CYS A 447 -16.18 14.26 -20.95
C CYS A 447 -16.88 15.45 -21.63
N GLN A 448 -16.13 16.54 -21.93
CA GLN A 448 -16.69 17.72 -22.63
C GLN A 448 -17.28 17.36 -24.00
N LYS A 449 -16.59 16.50 -24.78
CA LYS A 449 -17.11 16.01 -26.07
C LYS A 449 -18.42 15.23 -25.91
N ALA A 450 -18.58 14.55 -24.79
CA ALA A 450 -19.81 13.82 -24.46
C ALA A 450 -20.88 14.68 -23.79
N GLY A 451 -20.64 15.97 -23.53
CA GLY A 451 -21.59 16.88 -22.89
C GLY A 451 -21.57 16.79 -21.35
N ILE A 452 -20.45 16.42 -20.78
CA ILE A 452 -20.22 16.38 -19.32
C ILE A 452 -19.24 17.49 -18.96
N ASP A 453 -19.60 18.38 -18.04
CA ASP A 453 -18.70 19.42 -17.51
C ASP A 453 -17.93 18.89 -16.31
N VAL A 454 -16.60 19.00 -16.37
CA VAL A 454 -15.70 18.52 -15.31
C VAL A 454 -14.85 19.67 -14.80
N GLU A 455 -15.04 20.00 -13.53
CA GLU A 455 -14.19 20.94 -12.82
C GLU A 455 -12.98 20.19 -12.23
N LEU A 456 -11.77 20.65 -12.53
CA LEU A 456 -10.55 20.05 -12.01
C LEU A 456 -10.10 20.74 -10.73
N LYS A 457 -9.89 19.96 -9.67
CA LYS A 457 -9.35 20.43 -8.38
C LYS A 457 -8.04 19.72 -8.08
N SER A 458 -7.02 20.46 -7.69
CA SER A 458 -5.73 19.93 -7.25
C SER A 458 -5.45 20.35 -5.81
N VAL A 459 -5.04 19.40 -4.97
CA VAL A 459 -4.75 19.59 -3.55
C VAL A 459 -3.28 19.29 -3.30
N VAL A 460 -2.62 20.05 -2.44
CA VAL A 460 -1.23 19.77 -2.06
C VAL A 460 -1.13 18.37 -1.46
N ALA A 461 -0.14 17.58 -1.86
CA ALA A 461 -0.05 16.16 -1.50
C ALA A 461 0.01 15.92 0.03
N SER A 462 0.69 16.81 0.78
CA SER A 462 0.75 16.73 2.25
C SER A 462 -0.60 16.97 2.93
N VAL A 463 -1.52 17.68 2.26
CA VAL A 463 -2.90 17.90 2.70
C VAL A 463 -3.78 16.74 2.24
N PHE A 464 -3.71 16.38 0.97
CA PHE A 464 -4.52 15.31 0.38
C PHE A 464 -4.33 13.96 1.09
N PHE A 465 -3.08 13.62 1.44
CA PHE A 465 -2.71 12.38 2.15
C PHE A 465 -2.46 12.61 3.66
N SER A 466 -3.05 13.65 4.24
CA SER A 466 -2.96 13.89 5.68
C SER A 466 -3.85 12.94 6.47
N SER A 467 -3.41 12.58 7.68
CA SER A 467 -4.22 11.90 8.69
C SER A 467 -4.94 12.86 9.64
N ASP A 468 -4.85 14.17 9.39
CA ASP A 468 -5.54 15.19 10.20
C ASP A 468 -7.04 15.15 9.90
N THR A 469 -7.81 14.71 10.88
CA THR A 469 -9.28 14.60 10.79
C THR A 469 -10.01 15.95 10.77
N ALA A 470 -9.32 17.05 11.09
CA ALA A 470 -9.89 18.40 10.98
C ALA A 470 -9.78 18.99 9.56
N ASN A 471 -8.94 18.39 8.70
CA ASN A 471 -8.71 18.87 7.35
C ASN A 471 -9.75 18.30 6.35
N PRO A 472 -10.65 19.13 5.79
CA PRO A 472 -11.72 18.65 4.91
C PRO A 472 -11.23 18.21 3.51
N ASP A 473 -10.00 18.58 3.11
CA ASP A 473 -9.47 18.29 1.77
C ASP A 473 -8.68 16.99 1.68
N THR A 474 -8.71 16.16 2.75
CA THR A 474 -8.09 14.84 2.70
C THR A 474 -8.87 13.90 1.77
N TYR A 475 -8.16 12.95 1.15
CA TYR A 475 -8.82 11.95 0.29
C TYR A 475 -9.82 11.07 1.07
N THR A 476 -9.63 10.89 2.37
CA THR A 476 -10.50 10.07 3.23
C THR A 476 -11.84 10.73 3.54
N HIS A 477 -11.89 12.07 3.65
CA HIS A 477 -13.17 12.80 3.76
C HIS A 477 -13.97 12.70 2.46
N PHE A 478 -13.29 12.80 1.33
CA PHE A 478 -13.89 12.72 0.00
C PHE A 478 -15.08 13.68 -0.20
N TYR A 479 -14.88 14.95 0.16
CA TYR A 479 -15.90 16.01 0.03
C TYR A 479 -15.93 16.62 -1.38
N CYS A 480 -15.80 15.75 -2.39
CA CYS A 480 -15.97 16.07 -3.81
C CYS A 480 -16.63 14.88 -4.54
N ASP A 481 -16.92 15.04 -5.82
CA ASP A 481 -17.66 14.05 -6.60
C ASP A 481 -16.77 12.89 -7.05
N ALA A 482 -15.60 13.19 -7.58
CA ALA A 482 -14.63 12.20 -8.06
C ALA A 482 -13.22 12.53 -7.60
N GLN A 483 -12.41 11.50 -7.38
CA GLN A 483 -10.99 11.69 -7.05
C GLN A 483 -10.11 10.63 -7.69
N MET A 484 -8.83 10.98 -7.89
CA MET A 484 -7.80 10.10 -8.44
C MET A 484 -6.60 10.06 -7.53
N TYR A 485 -6.11 8.87 -7.23
CA TYR A 485 -4.85 8.63 -6.53
C TYR A 485 -4.34 7.21 -6.79
N ASN A 486 -3.14 6.92 -6.28
CA ASN A 486 -2.59 5.57 -6.28
C ASN A 486 -2.83 4.93 -4.92
N THR A 487 -3.37 3.71 -4.89
CA THR A 487 -3.38 2.89 -3.67
C THR A 487 -2.31 1.81 -3.75
N THR A 488 -1.67 1.56 -2.60
CA THR A 488 -0.51 0.68 -2.50
C THR A 488 -0.91 -0.67 -1.94
N MET A 489 -0.50 -1.74 -2.62
CA MET A 489 -0.61 -3.10 -2.10
C MET A 489 0.67 -3.42 -1.31
N VAL A 490 0.58 -3.31 0.01
CA VAL A 490 1.73 -3.36 0.93
C VAL A 490 2.04 -4.75 1.47
N GLN A 491 1.35 -5.77 0.98
CA GLN A 491 1.58 -7.16 1.34
C GLN A 491 1.07 -8.08 0.23
N PRO A 492 1.61 -9.30 0.12
CA PRO A 492 1.33 -10.19 -1.01
C PRO A 492 -0.05 -10.84 -0.98
N ASP A 493 -0.87 -10.58 0.02
CA ASP A 493 -2.24 -11.08 0.13
C ASP A 493 -3.28 -10.05 -0.35
N ALA A 494 -4.27 -10.53 -1.10
CA ALA A 494 -5.32 -9.69 -1.63
C ALA A 494 -6.34 -9.24 -0.56
N GLY A 495 -6.45 -9.94 0.56
CA GLY A 495 -7.45 -9.67 1.60
C GLY A 495 -7.34 -8.25 2.13
N PHE A 496 -6.20 -7.87 2.66
CA PHE A 496 -5.98 -6.53 3.14
C PHE A 496 -6.18 -5.45 2.06
N PHE A 497 -5.76 -5.73 0.82
CA PHE A 497 -5.93 -4.80 -0.29
C PHE A 497 -7.40 -4.63 -0.70
N MET A 498 -8.15 -5.73 -0.80
CA MET A 498 -9.57 -5.73 -1.19
C MET A 498 -10.52 -5.33 -0.05
N ASN A 499 -10.07 -5.36 1.21
CA ASN A 499 -10.80 -4.88 2.38
C ASN A 499 -11.29 -3.41 2.23
N GLN A 500 -10.65 -2.61 1.39
CA GLN A 500 -11.04 -1.23 1.13
C GLN A 500 -12.40 -1.06 0.42
N TYR A 501 -13.14 -2.15 0.16
CA TYR A 501 -14.48 -2.08 -0.46
C TYR A 501 -15.57 -2.78 0.34
N VAL A 502 -15.25 -3.35 1.51
CA VAL A 502 -16.28 -3.91 2.38
C VAL A 502 -17.10 -2.81 3.05
N SER A 503 -18.40 -3.05 3.21
CA SER A 503 -19.32 -2.03 3.71
C SER A 503 -18.99 -1.52 5.12
N TRP A 504 -18.51 -2.41 6.00
CA TRP A 504 -18.15 -2.06 7.40
C TRP A 504 -16.85 -1.28 7.53
N GLN A 505 -16.11 -1.08 6.45
CA GLN A 505 -14.92 -0.21 6.39
C GLN A 505 -15.24 1.17 5.81
N ALA A 506 -16.51 1.54 5.66
CA ALA A 506 -16.85 2.89 5.19
C ALA A 506 -16.18 3.97 6.06
N ALA A 507 -15.53 4.93 5.41
CA ALA A 507 -14.92 6.06 6.10
C ALA A 507 -16.03 7.02 6.57
N THR A 508 -16.24 7.13 7.87
CA THR A 508 -17.31 7.92 8.50
C THR A 508 -16.76 8.80 9.62
N LYS A 509 -17.54 9.78 10.05
CA LYS A 509 -17.22 10.62 11.20
C LYS A 509 -17.03 9.78 12.49
N GLU A 510 -17.84 8.73 12.68
CA GLU A 510 -17.76 7.85 13.85
C GLU A 510 -16.39 7.17 13.97
N ASN A 511 -15.82 6.70 12.85
CA ASN A 511 -14.49 6.10 12.85
C ASN A 511 -13.38 7.12 12.51
N LYS A 512 -13.67 8.42 12.65
CA LYS A 512 -12.72 9.53 12.36
C LYS A 512 -12.12 9.42 10.95
N TRP A 513 -12.93 9.00 9.98
CA TRP A 513 -12.55 8.74 8.59
C TRP A 513 -11.35 7.79 8.41
N GLN A 514 -11.11 6.89 9.39
CA GLN A 514 -10.07 5.87 9.31
C GLN A 514 -10.53 4.59 8.60
N GLY A 515 -11.80 4.53 8.19
CA GLY A 515 -12.31 3.44 7.36
C GLY A 515 -11.62 3.40 5.99
N ARG A 516 -11.32 2.21 5.50
CA ARG A 516 -10.61 2.03 4.22
C ARG A 516 -11.52 2.19 3.00
N ASN A 517 -12.84 1.99 3.15
CA ASN A 517 -13.81 2.18 2.10
C ASN A 517 -14.18 3.68 1.97
N VAL A 518 -13.27 4.41 1.35
CA VAL A 518 -13.39 5.85 1.14
C VAL A 518 -14.52 6.19 0.15
N SER A 519 -14.78 5.31 -0.82
CA SER A 519 -15.89 5.47 -1.78
C SER A 519 -17.28 5.35 -1.13
N ARG A 520 -17.33 4.70 0.03
CA ARG A 520 -18.57 4.32 0.74
C ARG A 520 -19.51 3.43 -0.09
N TRP A 521 -18.96 2.84 -1.16
CA TRP A 521 -19.66 1.83 -1.95
C TRP A 521 -20.07 0.64 -1.09
N GLN A 522 -21.24 0.09 -1.33
CA GLN A 522 -21.80 -1.00 -0.57
C GLN A 522 -22.33 -2.10 -1.50
N SER A 523 -21.95 -3.33 -1.24
CA SER A 523 -22.44 -4.50 -1.94
C SER A 523 -22.52 -5.70 -1.00
N LYS A 524 -23.73 -6.19 -0.78
CA LYS A 524 -23.93 -7.38 0.08
C LYS A 524 -23.24 -8.61 -0.52
N GLU A 525 -23.27 -8.80 -1.84
CA GLU A 525 -22.60 -9.91 -2.51
C GLU A 525 -21.07 -9.85 -2.28
N TYR A 526 -20.50 -8.65 -2.39
CA TYR A 526 -19.09 -8.43 -2.10
C TYR A 526 -18.73 -8.79 -0.66
N ASP A 527 -19.51 -8.26 0.28
CA ASP A 527 -19.30 -8.49 1.72
C ASP A 527 -19.36 -9.97 2.10
N ASP A 528 -20.32 -10.71 1.53
CA ASP A 528 -20.51 -12.13 1.80
C ASP A 528 -19.34 -12.97 1.23
N ILE A 529 -18.90 -12.68 0.00
CA ILE A 529 -17.74 -13.36 -0.61
C ILE A 529 -16.45 -13.01 0.13
N PHE A 530 -16.28 -11.75 0.52
CA PHE A 530 -15.09 -11.32 1.26
C PHE A 530 -14.96 -12.07 2.59
N LYS A 531 -16.07 -12.16 3.38
CA LYS A 531 -16.09 -12.94 4.63
C LYS A 531 -15.73 -14.42 4.43
N GLN A 532 -16.15 -15.02 3.32
CA GLN A 532 -15.77 -16.39 2.99
C GLN A 532 -14.29 -16.50 2.63
N ALA A 533 -13.77 -15.57 1.80
CA ALA A 533 -12.37 -15.56 1.39
C ALA A 533 -11.39 -15.40 2.55
N GLU A 534 -11.79 -14.65 3.59
CA GLU A 534 -10.98 -14.45 4.80
C GLU A 534 -10.84 -15.70 5.67
N GLN A 535 -11.64 -16.74 5.43
CA GLN A 535 -11.65 -17.99 6.19
C GLN A 535 -11.30 -19.21 5.31
N GLU A 536 -11.23 -19.05 3.99
CA GLU A 536 -10.95 -20.14 3.05
C GLU A 536 -9.47 -20.51 3.08
N LEU A 537 -9.16 -21.69 3.63
CA LEU A 537 -7.80 -22.22 3.72
C LEU A 537 -7.29 -22.81 2.40
N ASP A 538 -8.19 -23.15 1.48
CA ASP A 538 -7.80 -23.60 0.13
C ASP A 538 -7.40 -22.39 -0.72
N ALA A 539 -6.11 -22.25 -0.99
CA ALA A 539 -5.56 -21.11 -1.69
C ALA A 539 -6.09 -20.91 -3.12
N VAL A 540 -6.52 -22.00 -3.79
CA VAL A 540 -7.08 -21.92 -5.15
C VAL A 540 -8.49 -21.34 -5.11
N LYS A 541 -9.34 -21.86 -4.23
CA LYS A 541 -10.70 -21.33 -4.01
C LYS A 541 -10.64 -19.87 -3.55
N ARG A 542 -9.76 -19.58 -2.60
CA ARG A 542 -9.56 -18.23 -2.08
C ARG A 542 -9.16 -17.25 -3.21
N SER A 543 -8.27 -17.65 -4.09
CA SER A 543 -7.86 -16.85 -5.26
C SER A 543 -9.03 -16.56 -6.20
N ALA A 544 -9.87 -17.56 -6.49
CA ALA A 544 -11.05 -17.39 -7.32
C ALA A 544 -12.06 -16.41 -6.69
N MET A 545 -12.21 -16.42 -5.37
CA MET A 545 -13.04 -15.46 -4.65
C MET A 545 -12.51 -14.03 -4.83
N TYR A 546 -11.19 -13.77 -4.72
CA TYR A 546 -10.64 -12.43 -4.93
C TYR A 546 -10.74 -11.96 -6.39
N ILE A 547 -10.64 -12.85 -7.37
CA ILE A 547 -10.95 -12.52 -8.77
C ILE A 547 -12.41 -12.06 -8.89
N LYS A 548 -13.35 -12.77 -8.28
CA LYS A 548 -14.77 -12.38 -8.28
C LYS A 548 -14.99 -11.05 -7.57
N LEU A 549 -14.33 -10.80 -6.44
CA LEU A 549 -14.38 -9.52 -5.73
C LEU A 549 -13.87 -8.36 -6.61
N ASN A 550 -12.76 -8.55 -7.32
CA ASN A 550 -12.30 -7.57 -8.30
C ASN A 550 -13.35 -7.28 -9.35
N ASP A 551 -13.97 -8.31 -9.93
CA ASP A 551 -14.98 -8.15 -10.99
C ASP A 551 -16.21 -7.38 -10.48
N LEU A 552 -16.65 -7.63 -9.26
CA LEU A 552 -17.77 -6.89 -8.64
C LEU A 552 -17.45 -5.41 -8.46
N VAL A 553 -16.25 -5.08 -7.97
CA VAL A 553 -15.83 -3.68 -7.75
C VAL A 553 -15.79 -2.90 -9.05
N VAL A 554 -15.27 -3.48 -10.13
CA VAL A 554 -15.11 -2.76 -11.39
C VAL A 554 -16.41 -2.73 -12.21
N ALA A 555 -17.28 -3.75 -12.08
CA ALA A 555 -18.53 -3.85 -12.84
C ALA A 555 -19.49 -2.71 -12.53
N ASP A 556 -19.55 -2.24 -11.29
CA ASP A 556 -20.45 -1.16 -10.86
C ASP A 556 -19.94 0.24 -11.23
N ASN A 557 -18.71 0.35 -11.73
CA ASN A 557 -18.10 1.58 -12.23
C ASN A 557 -17.99 2.74 -11.22
N TYR A 558 -18.14 2.52 -9.91
CA TYR A 558 -17.72 3.52 -8.91
C TYR A 558 -16.21 3.59 -8.81
N ILE A 559 -15.54 2.46 -9.01
CA ILE A 559 -14.10 2.34 -9.05
C ILE A 559 -13.68 2.08 -10.49
N GLN A 560 -12.95 3.01 -11.05
CA GLN A 560 -12.54 2.99 -12.45
C GLN A 560 -11.02 2.85 -12.53
N PRO A 561 -10.49 1.62 -12.65
CA PRO A 561 -9.06 1.37 -12.78
C PRO A 561 -8.49 2.09 -14.00
N LEU A 562 -7.28 2.63 -13.86
CA LEU A 562 -6.56 3.29 -14.94
C LEU A 562 -5.33 2.51 -15.34
N LEU A 563 -4.35 2.45 -14.43
CA LEU A 563 -3.00 1.99 -14.70
C LEU A 563 -2.48 1.21 -13.49
N ARG A 564 -2.01 -0.02 -13.69
CA ARG A 564 -1.17 -0.66 -12.69
C ARG A 564 0.18 0.05 -12.68
N ARG A 565 0.69 0.33 -11.49
CA ARG A 565 1.93 1.08 -11.33
C ARG A 565 2.94 0.28 -10.53
N PRO A 566 4.13 -0.01 -11.10
CA PRO A 566 5.27 -0.42 -10.30
C PRO A 566 5.67 0.71 -9.34
N LYS A 567 6.44 0.40 -8.32
CA LYS A 567 7.23 1.42 -7.63
C LYS A 567 8.31 1.90 -8.57
N VAL A 568 8.48 3.21 -8.64
CA VAL A 568 9.51 3.85 -9.47
C VAL A 568 10.36 4.72 -8.59
N ALA A 569 11.66 4.43 -8.52
CA ALA A 569 12.64 5.20 -7.79
C ALA A 569 13.80 5.60 -8.70
N ALA A 570 14.57 6.58 -8.27
CA ALA A 570 15.85 6.91 -8.87
C ALA A 570 16.97 6.50 -7.90
N THR A 571 18.02 5.88 -8.39
CA THR A 571 19.18 5.50 -7.55
C THR A 571 20.48 5.95 -8.18
N ALA A 572 21.47 6.33 -7.38
CA ALA A 572 22.83 6.49 -7.83
C ALA A 572 23.32 5.19 -8.49
N ALA A 573 24.16 5.29 -9.52
CA ALA A 573 24.57 4.15 -10.34
C ALA A 573 25.25 3.03 -9.53
N ASN A 574 26.00 3.40 -8.49
CA ASN A 574 26.70 2.47 -7.61
C ASN A 574 25.95 2.09 -6.33
N LEU A 575 24.77 2.64 -6.07
CA LEU A 575 23.96 2.25 -4.91
C LEU A 575 23.23 0.92 -5.17
N ARG A 576 23.31 0.01 -4.20
CA ARG A 576 22.58 -1.27 -4.21
C ARG A 576 21.49 -1.23 -3.16
N VAL A 577 20.27 -1.44 -3.64
CA VAL A 577 19.03 -1.32 -2.86
C VAL A 577 18.26 -2.64 -2.97
N PRO A 578 18.11 -3.42 -1.90
CA PRO A 578 17.17 -4.53 -1.87
C PRO A 578 15.74 -3.99 -2.01
N VAL A 579 15.05 -4.36 -3.09
CA VAL A 579 13.71 -3.89 -3.38
C VAL A 579 12.65 -4.91 -2.96
N SER A 580 11.47 -4.42 -2.60
CA SER A 580 10.28 -5.24 -2.42
C SER A 580 9.06 -4.50 -2.97
N GLY A 581 8.24 -5.22 -3.75
CA GLY A 581 6.92 -4.74 -4.17
C GLY A 581 5.87 -4.83 -3.07
N TRP A 582 6.19 -5.47 -1.95
CA TRP A 582 5.26 -5.90 -0.90
C TRP A 582 5.54 -5.28 0.47
N ASP A 583 6.58 -4.47 0.58
CA ASP A 583 6.97 -3.77 1.82
C ASP A 583 7.33 -2.32 1.52
N ASN A 584 7.76 -1.57 2.52
CA ASN A 584 8.29 -0.20 2.37
C ASN A 584 9.46 -0.13 1.39
N ASP A 585 9.72 1.04 0.80
CA ASP A 585 10.92 1.23 -0.02
C ASP A 585 12.20 1.10 0.81
N LEU A 586 12.14 1.48 2.10
CA LEU A 586 13.25 1.40 3.05
C LEU A 586 13.24 0.11 3.92
N TRP A 587 12.49 -0.92 3.53
CA TRP A 587 12.28 -2.14 4.33
C TRP A 587 13.56 -2.84 4.80
N MET A 588 14.62 -2.76 4.02
CA MET A 588 15.95 -3.33 4.32
C MET A 588 17.07 -2.28 4.23
N ILE A 589 16.80 -1.07 4.73
CA ILE A 589 17.77 0.04 4.71
C ILE A 589 19.11 -0.33 5.37
N SER A 590 19.11 -1.26 6.32
CA SER A 590 20.33 -1.81 6.93
C SER A 590 21.21 -2.61 5.95
N ALA A 591 20.68 -3.03 4.80
CA ALA A 591 21.39 -3.80 3.77
C ALA A 591 21.73 -2.96 2.52
N TRP A 592 21.47 -1.66 2.53
CA TRP A 592 21.87 -0.77 1.45
C TRP A 592 23.37 -0.51 1.50
N TYR A 593 24.05 -0.54 0.34
CA TYR A 593 25.49 -0.30 0.25
C TYR A 593 25.89 0.30 -1.09
N ARG A 594 27.08 0.89 -1.17
CA ARG A 594 27.71 1.30 -2.43
C ARG A 594 28.68 0.24 -2.91
N GLU A 595 28.59 -0.12 -4.18
CA GLU A 595 29.65 -0.87 -4.85
C GLU A 595 30.86 0.05 -5.05
N THR A 596 32.05 -0.49 -4.76
CA THR A 596 33.34 0.17 -4.95
C THR A 596 33.82 0.00 -6.38
#